data_f2105277ccab6988db67aaa08cc2d388
#
_entry.id   f2105277ccab6988db67aaa08cc2d388
#
_cell.length_a   1.000
_cell.length_b   1.000
_cell.length_c   1.000
_cell.angle_alpha   90.00
_cell.angle_beta   90.00
_cell.angle_gamma   90.00
#
_symmetry.space_group_name_H-M   'P 1'
#
loop_
_entity.id
_entity.type
_entity.pdbx_description
1 polymer ?
#
loop_
_entity_poly.entity_id
_entity_poly.type
_entity_poly.pdbx_seq_one_letter_code
_entity_poly.pdbx_strand_id
1 'polypeptide(L)'
;MKKKIDLLTSGYVSMDRIIKISSPARVGFTAIITNQDNASINFGGCSVNIAYAGSKLGLCTAPLIRVGGDYEQTGFKDFLEKSGVSLDGVSQLPAETTSCCYLIENPDGEHITLFYPGAMDEKYCSPPPDSLFAQSRFGVMTVGAKPDNEAFFEKCRQHDLPMVFGMKSDADAFPNTI
;
A
#
# COMPACT_ATOMS: atom_id res chain seq x y z
N MET A 1 17.42 -10.75 -21.22
CA MET A 1 17.97 -10.50 -19.86
C MET A 1 17.20 -11.35 -18.85
N LYS A 2 17.87 -11.87 -17.81
CA LYS A 2 17.18 -12.62 -16.73
C LYS A 2 16.38 -11.59 -15.90
N LYS A 3 15.07 -11.80 -15.80
CA LYS A 3 14.20 -10.92 -15.00
C LYS A 3 14.56 -11.06 -13.52
N LYS A 4 14.74 -9.94 -12.82
CA LYS A 4 15.23 -9.88 -11.42
C LYS A 4 14.11 -9.81 -10.40
N ILE A 5 12.94 -9.30 -10.80
CA ILE A 5 11.76 -9.14 -9.96
C ILE A 5 10.74 -10.19 -10.40
N ASP A 6 10.35 -11.07 -9.49
CA ASP A 6 9.29 -12.04 -9.76
C ASP A 6 7.93 -11.38 -9.70
N LEU A 7 7.74 -10.45 -8.76
CA LEU A 7 6.45 -9.83 -8.49
C LEU A 7 6.62 -8.32 -8.25
N LEU A 8 6.09 -7.50 -9.16
CA LEU A 8 5.97 -6.05 -9.01
C LEU A 8 4.56 -5.73 -8.54
N THR A 9 4.41 -5.13 -7.36
CA THR A 9 3.09 -4.82 -6.79
C THR A 9 2.83 -3.33 -6.78
N SER A 10 1.57 -2.92 -7.03
CA SER A 10 1.12 -1.53 -6.99
C SER A 10 -0.14 -1.39 -6.15
N GLY A 11 -0.30 -0.24 -5.52
CA GLY A 11 -1.43 0.11 -4.66
C GLY A 11 -1.00 0.84 -3.40
N TYR A 12 -1.95 1.18 -2.55
CA TYR A 12 -1.65 1.90 -1.32
C TYR A 12 -0.74 1.10 -0.39
N VAL A 13 0.24 1.81 0.16
CA VAL A 13 0.94 1.46 1.40
C VAL A 13 0.17 2.07 2.57
N SER A 14 0.29 1.52 3.77
CA SER A 14 -0.37 2.09 4.94
C SER A 14 0.37 1.77 6.24
N MET A 15 0.38 2.75 7.13
CA MET A 15 0.75 2.60 8.53
C MET A 15 -0.54 2.58 9.35
N ASP A 16 -0.99 1.36 9.69
CA ASP A 16 -2.29 1.14 10.30
C ASP A 16 -2.24 1.24 11.83
N ARG A 17 -3.19 1.96 12.41
CA ARG A 17 -3.45 2.00 13.86
C ARG A 17 -4.83 1.43 14.14
N ILE A 18 -4.88 0.43 15.00
CA ILE A 18 -6.13 -0.21 15.41
C ILE A 18 -6.58 0.39 16.75
N ILE A 19 -7.72 1.02 16.73
CA ILE A 19 -8.31 1.69 17.88
C ILE A 19 -9.61 0.96 18.24
N LYS A 20 -9.62 0.24 19.36
CA LYS A 20 -10.83 -0.40 19.87
C LYS A 20 -11.57 0.56 20.78
N ILE A 21 -12.88 0.67 20.61
CA ILE A 21 -13.74 1.59 21.37
C ILE A 21 -14.83 0.85 22.13
N SER A 22 -15.25 1.43 23.26
CA SER A 22 -16.22 0.83 24.20
C SER A 22 -17.66 0.77 23.66
N SER A 23 -17.97 1.57 22.65
CA SER A 23 -19.31 1.67 22.05
C SER A 23 -19.20 2.23 20.63
N PRO A 24 -20.19 2.03 19.75
CA PRO A 24 -20.19 2.63 18.43
C PRO A 24 -19.98 4.14 18.47
N ALA A 25 -19.08 4.66 17.61
CA ALA A 25 -18.81 6.09 17.51
C ALA A 25 -20.06 6.84 17.02
N ARG A 26 -20.42 7.91 17.72
CA ARG A 26 -21.59 8.74 17.39
C ARG A 26 -21.21 10.22 17.53
N VAL A 27 -21.70 11.04 16.60
CA VAL A 27 -21.52 12.50 16.67
C VAL A 27 -22.13 13.04 17.95
N GLY A 28 -21.38 13.85 18.71
CA GLY A 28 -21.81 14.44 19.96
C GLY A 28 -21.63 13.56 21.21
N PHE A 29 -21.09 12.35 21.07
CA PHE A 29 -20.83 11.42 22.18
C PHE A 29 -19.35 11.04 22.26
N THR A 30 -18.89 10.66 23.46
CA THR A 30 -17.55 10.16 23.70
C THR A 30 -17.57 8.63 23.76
N ALA A 31 -16.75 7.97 22.95
CA ALA A 31 -16.41 6.57 23.09
C ALA A 31 -15.03 6.44 23.76
N ILE A 32 -14.85 5.49 24.66
CA ILE A 32 -13.58 5.28 25.37
C ILE A 32 -12.73 4.30 24.58
N ILE A 33 -11.44 4.61 24.38
CA ILE A 33 -10.48 3.68 23.79
C ILE A 33 -10.16 2.59 24.82
N THR A 34 -10.25 1.34 24.43
CA THR A 34 -10.15 0.18 25.32
C THR A 34 -8.85 -0.63 25.15
N ASN A 35 -8.13 -0.48 24.03
CA ASN A 35 -6.87 -1.16 23.83
C ASN A 35 -5.66 -0.27 24.18
N GLN A 36 -4.66 -0.87 24.86
CA GLN A 36 -3.44 -0.16 25.28
C GLN A 36 -2.48 0.10 24.11
N ASP A 37 -2.51 -0.74 23.09
CA ASP A 37 -1.66 -0.69 21.91
C ASP A 37 -2.20 0.20 20.77
N ASN A 38 -3.18 1.08 21.09
CA ASN A 38 -3.84 1.94 20.10
C ASN A 38 -2.91 2.90 19.35
N ALA A 39 -1.71 3.16 19.89
CA ALA A 39 -0.68 3.97 19.24
C ALA A 39 0.31 3.14 18.38
N SER A 40 0.27 1.81 18.48
CA SER A 40 1.16 0.92 17.74
C SER A 40 0.90 1.01 16.24
N ILE A 41 1.99 0.98 15.47
CA ILE A 41 1.93 1.02 14.01
C ILE A 41 2.06 -0.40 13.46
N ASN A 42 1.09 -0.81 12.65
CA ASN A 42 1.15 -2.02 11.85
C ASN A 42 1.46 -1.61 10.41
N PHE A 43 2.55 -2.11 9.86
CA PHE A 43 2.94 -1.82 8.48
C PHE A 43 2.15 -2.69 7.51
N GLY A 44 1.54 -2.07 6.50
CA GLY A 44 0.66 -2.76 5.59
C GLY A 44 0.32 -1.96 4.33
N GLY A 45 -0.92 -2.10 3.93
CA GLY A 45 -1.43 -1.72 2.62
C GLY A 45 -1.36 -2.91 1.65
N CYS A 46 -2.34 -3.03 0.77
CA CYS A 46 -2.49 -4.23 -0.07
C CYS A 46 -1.23 -4.56 -0.89
N SER A 47 -0.59 -3.54 -1.49
CA SER A 47 0.64 -3.71 -2.26
C SER A 47 1.78 -4.29 -1.42
N VAL A 48 1.98 -3.73 -0.23
CA VAL A 48 3.05 -4.17 0.70
C VAL A 48 2.76 -5.55 1.25
N ASN A 49 1.52 -5.85 1.61
CA ASN A 49 1.15 -7.16 2.16
C ASN A 49 1.40 -8.28 1.14
N ILE A 50 1.11 -8.04 -0.15
CA ILE A 50 1.37 -9.00 -1.22
C ILE A 50 2.88 -9.15 -1.45
N ALA A 51 3.64 -8.04 -1.48
CA ALA A 51 5.08 -8.10 -1.61
C ALA A 51 5.73 -8.85 -0.44
N TYR A 52 5.29 -8.59 0.78
CA TYR A 52 5.72 -9.30 1.99
C TYR A 52 5.44 -10.80 1.91
N ALA A 53 4.20 -11.17 1.59
CA ALA A 53 3.83 -12.58 1.49
C ALA A 53 4.62 -13.30 0.39
N GLY A 54 4.78 -12.69 -0.78
CA GLY A 54 5.59 -13.21 -1.87
C GLY A 54 7.05 -13.41 -1.47
N SER A 55 7.63 -12.44 -0.77
CA SER A 55 9.02 -12.55 -0.26
C SER A 55 9.16 -13.72 0.73
N LYS A 56 8.20 -13.93 1.64
CA LYS A 56 8.20 -15.07 2.55
C LYS A 56 8.05 -16.42 1.84
N LEU A 57 7.50 -16.43 0.65
CA LEU A 57 7.44 -17.60 -0.25
C LEU A 57 8.68 -17.76 -1.13
N GLY A 58 9.71 -16.94 -0.94
CA GLY A 58 10.98 -17.01 -1.67
C GLY A 58 10.98 -16.28 -3.02
N LEU A 59 9.98 -15.45 -3.32
CA LEU A 59 9.96 -14.62 -4.51
C LEU A 59 10.75 -13.32 -4.30
N CYS A 60 11.37 -12.82 -5.36
CA CYS A 60 11.92 -11.48 -5.40
C CYS A 60 10.79 -10.48 -5.67
N THR A 61 10.39 -9.71 -4.67
CA THR A 61 9.23 -8.81 -4.73
C THR A 61 9.64 -7.36 -4.59
N ALA A 62 8.97 -6.46 -5.33
CA ALA A 62 9.18 -5.03 -5.26
C ALA A 62 7.82 -4.30 -5.26
N PRO A 63 7.44 -3.61 -4.17
CA PRO A 63 6.28 -2.74 -4.18
C PRO A 63 6.60 -1.41 -4.86
N LEU A 64 5.74 -0.97 -5.76
CA LEU A 64 5.79 0.35 -6.36
C LEU A 64 4.95 1.29 -5.50
N ILE A 65 5.61 2.02 -4.61
CA ILE A 65 4.98 2.86 -3.59
C ILE A 65 5.74 4.16 -3.37
N ARG A 66 5.04 5.16 -2.86
CA ARG A 66 5.62 6.39 -2.33
C ARG A 66 5.49 6.42 -0.81
N VAL A 67 6.55 6.85 -0.14
CA VAL A 67 6.62 6.99 1.32
C VAL A 67 7.00 8.41 1.69
N GLY A 68 6.70 8.83 2.91
CA GLY A 68 7.00 10.16 3.42
C GLY A 68 8.38 10.29 4.05
N GLY A 69 8.66 11.47 4.62
CA GLY A 69 9.89 11.74 5.39
C GLY A 69 9.99 10.95 6.69
N ASP A 70 8.88 10.42 7.16
CA ASP A 70 8.77 9.60 8.38
C ASP A 70 9.16 8.12 8.19
N TYR A 71 9.47 7.71 6.96
CA TYR A 71 9.72 6.34 6.53
C TYR A 71 10.78 5.59 7.35
N GLU A 72 11.91 6.25 7.64
CA GLU A 72 12.98 5.64 8.45
C GLU A 72 12.65 5.69 9.95
N GLN A 73 12.12 6.83 10.42
CA GLN A 73 11.85 7.05 11.85
C GLN A 73 10.76 6.13 12.40
N THR A 74 9.78 5.75 11.57
CA THR A 74 8.71 4.82 11.96
C THR A 74 9.15 3.35 11.96
N GLY A 75 10.35 3.05 11.43
CA GLY A 75 10.85 1.67 11.27
C GLY A 75 10.28 0.94 10.06
N PHE A 76 9.55 1.62 9.17
CA PHE A 76 8.93 0.96 8.02
C PHE A 76 9.98 0.48 7.01
N LYS A 77 11.06 1.26 6.78
CA LYS A 77 12.20 0.84 5.97
C LYS A 77 12.80 -0.47 6.48
N ASP A 78 13.11 -0.51 7.76
CA ASP A 78 13.64 -1.68 8.44
C ASP A 78 12.73 -2.91 8.29
N PHE A 79 11.42 -2.70 8.39
CA PHE A 79 10.44 -3.77 8.19
C PHE A 79 10.53 -4.36 6.78
N LEU A 80 10.56 -3.54 5.73
CA LEU A 80 10.67 -4.00 4.36
C LEU A 80 11.99 -4.75 4.12
N GLU A 81 13.12 -4.18 4.55
CA GLU A 81 14.44 -4.79 4.39
C GLU A 81 14.55 -6.15 5.11
N LYS A 82 14.14 -6.22 6.38
CA LYS A 82 14.10 -7.47 7.17
C LYS A 82 13.14 -8.51 6.61
N SER A 83 12.14 -8.06 5.86
CA SER A 83 11.19 -8.93 5.18
C SER A 83 11.75 -9.51 3.87
N GLY A 84 12.88 -8.99 3.36
CA GLY A 84 13.46 -9.39 2.09
C GLY A 84 12.75 -8.79 0.87
N VAL A 85 11.94 -7.75 1.08
CA VAL A 85 11.27 -7.00 0.01
C VAL A 85 12.26 -6.02 -0.61
N SER A 86 12.36 -5.98 -1.95
CA SER A 86 13.21 -5.01 -2.64
C SER A 86 12.66 -3.59 -2.49
N LEU A 87 13.56 -2.64 -2.25
CA LEU A 87 13.24 -1.22 -2.17
C LEU A 87 13.32 -0.50 -3.53
N ASP A 88 13.61 -1.21 -4.61
CA ASP A 88 13.80 -0.60 -5.95
C ASP A 88 12.58 0.15 -6.47
N GLY A 89 11.37 -0.21 -5.99
CA GLY A 89 10.10 0.45 -6.33
C GLY A 89 9.63 1.48 -5.30
N VAL A 90 10.42 1.75 -4.25
CA VAL A 90 10.08 2.71 -3.21
C VAL A 90 10.63 4.09 -3.57
N SER A 91 9.77 5.10 -3.63
CA SER A 91 10.17 6.49 -3.78
C SER A 91 9.79 7.29 -2.54
N GLN A 92 10.60 8.28 -2.16
CA GLN A 92 10.39 9.07 -0.96
C GLN A 92 10.02 10.51 -1.29
N LEU A 93 9.00 11.04 -0.61
CA LEU A 93 8.59 12.44 -0.61
C LEU A 93 8.87 13.04 0.77
N PRO A 94 10.05 13.67 1.00
CA PRO A 94 10.48 14.10 2.33
C PRO A 94 9.57 15.14 3.00
N ALA A 95 8.82 15.90 2.22
CA ALA A 95 7.90 16.95 2.72
C ALA A 95 6.54 16.39 3.15
N GLU A 96 6.26 15.10 2.89
CA GLU A 96 5.01 14.43 3.23
C GLU A 96 5.22 13.39 4.33
N THR A 97 4.11 12.85 4.86
CA THR A 97 4.12 11.64 5.68
C THR A 97 3.72 10.44 4.84
N THR A 98 4.15 9.25 5.25
CA THR A 98 3.64 8.01 4.67
C THR A 98 2.14 7.89 4.94
N SER A 99 1.40 7.31 3.99
CA SER A 99 -0.03 7.09 4.15
C SER A 99 -0.33 6.30 5.42
N CYS A 100 -1.41 6.65 6.10
CA CYS A 100 -1.80 5.99 7.33
C CYS A 100 -3.30 5.72 7.39
N CYS A 101 -3.65 4.73 8.18
CA CYS A 101 -5.03 4.31 8.38
C CYS A 101 -5.32 4.20 9.88
N TYR A 102 -6.49 4.69 10.29
CA TYR A 102 -7.06 4.48 11.60
C TYR A 102 -8.28 3.57 11.46
N LEU A 103 -8.16 2.36 11.98
CA LEU A 103 -9.25 1.38 12.04
C LEU A 103 -9.90 1.49 13.42
N ILE A 104 -11.08 2.07 13.48
CA ILE A 104 -11.84 2.26 14.72
C ILE A 104 -12.85 1.12 14.81
N GLU A 105 -12.60 0.15 15.70
CA GLU A 105 -13.40 -1.06 15.88
C GLU A 105 -14.29 -0.94 17.12
N ASN A 106 -15.59 -1.21 16.96
CA ASN A 106 -16.55 -1.26 18.04
C ASN A 106 -16.65 -2.68 18.66
N PRO A 107 -17.36 -2.87 19.79
CA PRO A 107 -17.51 -4.19 20.41
C PRO A 107 -18.22 -5.24 19.56
N ASP A 108 -18.98 -4.83 18.56
CA ASP A 108 -19.71 -5.72 17.64
C ASP A 108 -18.85 -6.20 16.48
N GLY A 109 -17.57 -5.76 16.41
CA GLY A 109 -16.62 -6.09 15.33
C GLY A 109 -16.81 -5.28 14.05
N GLU A 110 -17.69 -4.27 14.09
CA GLU A 110 -17.81 -3.32 13.00
C GLU A 110 -16.71 -2.27 13.10
N HIS A 111 -16.22 -1.76 11.96
CA HIS A 111 -15.16 -0.76 11.98
C HIS A 111 -15.43 0.41 11.02
N ILE A 112 -14.89 1.55 11.42
CA ILE A 112 -14.77 2.75 10.59
C ILE A 112 -13.29 2.84 10.18
N THR A 113 -13.03 3.00 8.89
CA THR A 113 -11.69 3.22 8.37
C THR A 113 -11.52 4.69 8.00
N LEU A 114 -10.56 5.36 8.63
CA LEU A 114 -10.14 6.71 8.28
C LEU A 114 -8.77 6.63 7.63
N PHE A 115 -8.68 6.99 6.35
CA PHE A 115 -7.46 6.88 5.56
C PHE A 115 -6.92 8.25 5.18
N TYR A 116 -5.65 8.48 5.45
CA TYR A 116 -4.89 9.64 4.98
C TYR A 116 -3.89 9.19 3.92
N PRO A 117 -3.99 9.64 2.66
CA PRO A 117 -3.15 9.16 1.57
C PRO A 117 -1.69 9.63 1.68
N GLY A 118 -1.40 10.77 2.29
CA GLY A 118 -0.03 11.27 2.45
C GLY A 118 0.75 11.28 1.14
N ALA A 119 1.93 10.65 1.14
CA ALA A 119 2.77 10.53 -0.05
C ALA A 119 2.11 9.74 -1.21
N MET A 120 1.05 8.95 -0.93
CA MET A 120 0.28 8.24 -1.96
C MET A 120 -0.91 9.05 -2.51
N ASP A 121 -1.04 10.32 -2.14
CA ASP A 121 -2.05 11.21 -2.74
C ASP A 121 -1.83 11.32 -4.25
N GLU A 122 -2.93 11.34 -5.01
CA GLU A 122 -2.91 11.38 -6.49
C GLU A 122 -2.15 12.57 -7.07
N LYS A 123 -2.11 13.71 -6.36
CA LYS A 123 -1.36 14.91 -6.76
C LYS A 123 0.16 14.67 -6.88
N TYR A 124 0.67 13.60 -6.30
CA TYR A 124 2.07 13.19 -6.37
C TYR A 124 2.33 12.04 -7.34
N CYS A 125 1.31 11.63 -8.09
CA CYS A 125 1.47 10.61 -9.12
C CYS A 125 2.52 11.04 -10.14
N SER A 126 3.44 10.15 -10.43
CA SER A 126 4.45 10.33 -11.46
C SER A 126 4.63 9.01 -12.22
N PRO A 127 4.99 9.08 -13.51
CA PRO A 127 5.21 7.87 -14.29
C PRO A 127 6.27 6.97 -13.63
N PRO A 128 5.95 5.69 -13.39
CA PRO A 128 6.89 4.78 -12.78
C PRO A 128 8.03 4.42 -13.74
N PRO A 129 9.24 4.08 -13.23
CA PRO A 129 10.40 3.79 -14.05
C PRO A 129 10.21 2.55 -14.93
N ASP A 130 10.45 2.65 -16.23
CA ASP A 130 10.38 1.53 -17.20
C ASP A 130 11.27 0.35 -16.81
N SER A 131 12.40 0.62 -16.16
CA SER A 131 13.35 -0.40 -15.74
C SER A 131 12.76 -1.43 -14.78
N LEU A 132 11.81 -1.05 -13.94
CA LEU A 132 11.13 -1.97 -13.03
C LEU A 132 10.25 -2.95 -13.80
N PHE A 133 9.48 -2.48 -14.77
CA PHE A 133 8.61 -3.32 -15.60
C PHE A 133 9.42 -4.25 -16.50
N ALA A 134 10.46 -3.76 -17.13
CA ALA A 134 11.36 -4.55 -17.97
C ALA A 134 12.04 -5.71 -17.21
N GLN A 135 12.30 -5.53 -15.91
CA GLN A 135 12.94 -6.50 -15.04
C GLN A 135 11.95 -7.42 -14.33
N SER A 136 10.65 -7.15 -14.39
CA SER A 136 9.62 -7.90 -13.69
C SER A 136 9.05 -9.05 -14.52
N ARG A 137 8.64 -10.11 -13.84
CA ARG A 137 7.98 -11.28 -14.44
C ARG A 137 6.46 -11.18 -14.39
N PHE A 138 5.94 -10.55 -13.35
CA PHE A 138 4.51 -10.47 -13.10
C PHE A 138 4.14 -9.18 -12.35
N GLY A 139 3.04 -8.55 -12.74
CA GLY A 139 2.47 -7.37 -12.09
C GLY A 139 1.25 -7.73 -11.23
N VAL A 140 1.11 -7.09 -10.07
CA VAL A 140 -0.11 -7.16 -9.25
C VAL A 140 -0.55 -5.75 -8.94
N MET A 141 -1.73 -5.38 -9.42
CA MET A 141 -2.36 -4.10 -9.13
C MET A 141 -3.44 -4.27 -8.07
N THR A 142 -3.41 -3.43 -7.06
CA THR A 142 -4.37 -3.43 -5.96
C THR A 142 -5.03 -2.06 -5.83
N VAL A 143 -5.81 -1.86 -4.75
CA VAL A 143 -6.45 -0.57 -4.47
C VAL A 143 -5.38 0.50 -4.31
N GLY A 144 -5.47 1.55 -5.14
CA GLY A 144 -4.56 2.69 -5.17
C GLY A 144 -5.25 3.92 -5.76
N ALA A 145 -4.55 5.05 -5.82
CA ALA A 145 -5.04 6.22 -6.54
C ALA A 145 -5.23 5.89 -8.02
N LYS A 146 -6.30 6.40 -8.62
CA LYS A 146 -6.65 6.14 -10.03
C LYS A 146 -5.49 6.43 -10.99
N PRO A 147 -4.79 7.60 -10.92
CA PRO A 147 -3.67 7.87 -11.80
C PRO A 147 -2.51 6.87 -11.65
N ASP A 148 -2.23 6.39 -10.43
CA ASP A 148 -1.19 5.39 -10.19
C ASP A 148 -1.57 4.04 -10.83
N ASN A 149 -2.83 3.63 -10.69
CA ASN A 149 -3.33 2.39 -11.28
C ASN A 149 -3.32 2.46 -12.81
N GLU A 150 -3.75 3.57 -13.40
CA GLU A 150 -3.69 3.80 -14.85
C GLU A 150 -2.25 3.75 -15.37
N ALA A 151 -1.32 4.43 -14.69
CA ALA A 151 0.09 4.42 -15.07
C ALA A 151 0.71 3.02 -14.96
N PHE A 152 0.39 2.28 -13.91
CA PHE A 152 0.87 0.89 -13.72
C PHE A 152 0.32 -0.04 -14.80
N PHE A 153 -0.99 0.04 -15.08
CA PHE A 153 -1.64 -0.74 -16.13
C PHE A 153 -0.99 -0.51 -17.49
N GLU A 154 -0.84 0.76 -17.87
CA GLU A 154 -0.27 1.13 -19.17
C GLU A 154 1.19 0.66 -19.30
N LYS A 155 1.98 0.76 -18.24
CA LYS A 155 3.36 0.24 -18.21
C LYS A 155 3.42 -1.28 -18.32
N CYS A 156 2.54 -2.01 -17.64
CA CYS A 156 2.45 -3.45 -17.81
C CYS A 156 2.14 -3.81 -19.27
N ARG A 157 1.20 -3.11 -19.89
CA ARG A 157 0.84 -3.30 -21.29
C ARG A 157 2.00 -3.01 -22.26
N GLN A 158 2.74 -1.90 -22.03
CA GLN A 158 3.91 -1.52 -22.85
C GLN A 158 5.05 -2.52 -22.78
N HIS A 159 5.19 -3.23 -21.67
CA HIS A 159 6.25 -4.21 -21.42
C HIS A 159 5.81 -5.66 -21.59
N ASP A 160 4.59 -5.91 -22.11
CA ASP A 160 3.99 -7.25 -22.19
C ASP A 160 4.09 -8.01 -20.86
N LEU A 161 3.90 -7.30 -19.73
CA LEU A 161 3.97 -7.85 -18.39
C LEU A 161 2.62 -8.44 -17.99
N PRO A 162 2.51 -9.77 -17.80
CA PRO A 162 1.31 -10.38 -17.28
C PRO A 162 0.93 -9.78 -15.93
N MET A 163 -0.35 -9.52 -15.67
CA MET A 163 -0.79 -8.90 -14.43
C MET A 163 -2.08 -9.49 -13.89
N VAL A 164 -2.28 -9.31 -12.58
CA VAL A 164 -3.49 -9.62 -11.82
C VAL A 164 -4.00 -8.38 -11.14
N PHE A 165 -5.32 -8.29 -11.00
CA PHE A 165 -6.01 -7.22 -10.30
C PHE A 165 -6.56 -7.74 -8.97
N GLY A 166 -6.23 -7.07 -7.87
CA GLY A 166 -6.94 -7.21 -6.61
C GLY A 166 -8.17 -6.31 -6.63
N MET A 167 -9.34 -6.88 -6.81
CA MET A 167 -10.60 -6.11 -6.90
C MET A 167 -11.17 -5.82 -5.52
N LYS A 168 -11.56 -4.56 -5.29
CA LYS A 168 -12.54 -4.16 -4.28
C LYS A 168 -13.88 -3.97 -5.01
N SER A 169 -15.01 -4.03 -4.29
CA SER A 169 -16.36 -3.91 -4.86
C SER A 169 -16.66 -2.58 -5.57
N ASP A 170 -15.82 -1.55 -5.39
CA ASP A 170 -15.99 -0.25 -6.05
C ASP A 170 -15.30 -0.27 -7.41
N ALA A 171 -16.09 -0.45 -8.45
CA ALA A 171 -15.63 -0.52 -9.85
C ALA A 171 -14.88 0.73 -10.33
N ASP A 172 -15.08 1.88 -9.65
CA ASP A 172 -14.45 3.16 -10.00
C ASP A 172 -12.96 3.24 -9.69
N ALA A 173 -12.41 2.26 -8.93
CA ALA A 173 -10.99 2.22 -8.58
C ALA A 173 -10.10 1.62 -9.68
N PHE A 174 -10.66 1.10 -10.77
CA PHE A 174 -9.93 0.44 -11.84
C PHE A 174 -10.13 1.14 -13.19
N PRO A 175 -9.11 1.13 -14.07
CA PRO A 175 -9.29 1.64 -15.43
C PRO A 175 -10.40 0.91 -16.16
N ASN A 176 -11.33 1.65 -16.78
CA ASN A 176 -12.45 1.12 -17.57
C ASN A 176 -12.01 0.48 -18.90
N THR A 177 -10.84 -0.13 -18.96
CA THR A 177 -10.23 -0.65 -20.18
C THR A 177 -9.88 -2.13 -20.04
N ILE A 178 -10.90 -2.92 -19.70
CA ILE A 178 -10.84 -4.38 -19.93
C ILE A 178 -11.89 -4.72 -20.99
#